data_30efdca46c9b338a1decf7cad8e38464
#
_entry.id   30efdca46c9b338a1decf7cad8e38464
#
_cell.length_a   1.000
_cell.length_b   1.000
_cell.length_c   1.000
_cell.angle_alpha   90.00
_cell.angle_beta   90.00
_cell.angle_gamma   90.00
#
_symmetry.space_group_name_H-M   'P 1'
#
loop_
_entity.id
_entity.type
_entity.pdbx_description
1 polymer ?
#
loop_
_entity_poly.entity_id
_entity_poly.type
_entity_poly.pdbx_seq_one_letter_code
_entity_poly.pdbx_strand_id
1 'polypeptide(L)'
;MAKRIVFCADGTWQAPLNNTNVYRLYKALTVTGDQVTYYDDGVGADATGLSRILEGAFGQQILQKILDGYTKIAHVYEAGDEIFLFGFSRGAYTARSLAGMIAVCGLPTGPFNSDCVTAAFNAYRSPANRAAILANSASCGLEPATIAMVGVWDTVGSLGIPAIFGGVDNKIFGFLDTTLHPCIKNAYQALALDEKRAQFPATLWSSAPTAGQTIEQAWFSGCHGDVGGGTALGGGVDAGTRLCDITLGWMLSKAQALGLIIDPAVLAQYNHFPAEVALDLIRETWTAADGPPRLRPVTAGAEVSNSVAIRLKYALTYLPGSLTVQSGTLSDEYSIVNMVSESAF
;
A
#
# COMPACT_ATOMS: atom_id res chain seq x y z
N MET A 1 -8.12 -22.60 -15.08
CA MET A 1 -7.78 -21.18 -15.38
C MET A 1 -6.86 -20.68 -14.28
N ALA A 2 -5.96 -19.74 -14.57
CA ALA A 2 -5.12 -19.13 -13.56
C ALA A 2 -5.99 -18.48 -12.47
N LYS A 3 -5.69 -18.73 -11.19
CA LYS A 3 -6.39 -18.13 -10.07
C LYS A 3 -5.82 -16.73 -9.79
N ARG A 4 -6.65 -15.88 -9.19
CA ARG A 4 -6.21 -14.61 -8.59
C ARG A 4 -6.10 -14.80 -7.08
N ILE A 5 -4.90 -14.59 -6.57
CA ILE A 5 -4.61 -14.71 -5.14
C ILE A 5 -4.40 -13.30 -4.60
N VAL A 6 -5.29 -12.85 -3.74
CA VAL A 6 -5.28 -11.48 -3.22
C VAL A 6 -4.93 -11.49 -1.74
N PHE A 7 -3.93 -10.71 -1.37
CA PHE A 7 -3.54 -10.50 0.03
C PHE A 7 -3.61 -9.01 0.39
N CYS A 8 -4.39 -8.70 1.42
CA CYS A 8 -4.66 -7.35 1.91
C CYS A 8 -4.08 -7.19 3.31
N ALA A 9 -3.03 -6.36 3.47
CA ALA A 9 -2.35 -6.09 4.73
C ALA A 9 -2.73 -4.71 5.27
N ASP A 10 -3.36 -4.64 6.43
CA ASP A 10 -3.82 -3.37 7.00
C ASP A 10 -2.75 -2.64 7.82
N GLY A 11 -2.99 -1.36 8.06
CA GLY A 11 -2.10 -0.46 8.80
C GLY A 11 -2.02 -0.83 10.29
N THR A 12 -0.97 -0.37 10.96
CA THR A 12 -0.78 -0.62 12.39
C THR A 12 -1.96 -0.11 13.22
N TRP A 13 -2.39 -0.94 14.18
CA TRP A 13 -3.58 -0.75 15.02
C TRP A 13 -4.90 -0.65 14.25
N GLN A 14 -4.88 -1.00 12.97
CA GLN A 14 -6.09 -1.06 12.18
C GLN A 14 -6.68 -2.47 12.24
N ALA A 15 -7.97 -2.51 12.47
CA ALA A 15 -8.80 -3.71 12.49
C ALA A 15 -10.03 -3.46 11.58
N PRO A 16 -10.83 -4.48 11.26
CA PRO A 16 -12.02 -4.32 10.41
C PRO A 16 -12.94 -3.15 10.79
N LEU A 17 -13.07 -2.87 12.10
CA LEU A 17 -13.89 -1.76 12.63
C LEU A 17 -13.38 -0.38 12.23
N ASN A 18 -12.10 -0.23 11.86
CA ASN A 18 -11.54 1.06 11.45
C ASN A 18 -11.93 1.44 10.02
N ASN A 19 -12.40 0.47 9.21
CA ASN A 19 -12.89 0.69 7.86
C ASN A 19 -11.88 1.41 6.96
N THR A 20 -10.63 0.94 6.94
CA THR A 20 -9.57 1.41 6.05
C THR A 20 -9.88 1.09 4.60
N ASN A 21 -9.21 1.75 3.66
CA ASN A 21 -9.33 1.43 2.24
C ASN A 21 -8.87 0.00 1.89
N VAL A 22 -7.92 -0.55 2.65
CA VAL A 22 -7.50 -1.96 2.53
C VAL A 22 -8.66 -2.89 2.89
N TYR A 23 -9.31 -2.67 4.03
CA TYR A 23 -10.45 -3.48 4.45
C TYR A 23 -11.64 -3.31 3.50
N ARG A 24 -11.93 -2.07 3.07
CA ARG A 24 -13.01 -1.76 2.12
C ARG A 24 -12.78 -2.42 0.76
N LEU A 25 -11.55 -2.39 0.24
CA LEU A 25 -11.18 -3.11 -0.97
C LEU A 25 -11.38 -4.61 -0.77
N TYR A 26 -10.85 -5.19 0.32
CA TYR A 26 -11.05 -6.60 0.63
C TYR A 26 -12.53 -7.00 0.64
N LYS A 27 -13.40 -6.17 1.25
CA LYS A 27 -14.85 -6.41 1.29
C LYS A 27 -15.52 -6.24 -0.07
N ALA A 28 -14.94 -5.48 -0.97
CA ALA A 28 -15.43 -5.29 -2.34
C ALA A 28 -15.09 -6.47 -3.27
N LEU A 29 -14.12 -7.31 -2.90
CA LEU A 29 -13.71 -8.44 -3.72
C LEU A 29 -14.75 -9.57 -3.66
N THR A 30 -15.09 -10.12 -4.83
CA THR A 30 -15.96 -11.29 -4.94
C THR A 30 -15.11 -12.56 -4.84
N VAL A 31 -15.37 -13.41 -3.85
CA VAL A 31 -14.70 -14.71 -3.72
C VAL A 31 -15.37 -15.69 -4.70
N THR A 32 -14.55 -16.34 -5.53
CA THR A 32 -14.99 -17.34 -6.53
C THR A 32 -14.05 -18.54 -6.50
N GLY A 33 -14.33 -19.57 -7.31
CA GLY A 33 -13.35 -20.66 -7.51
C GLY A 33 -12.00 -20.21 -8.07
N ASP A 34 -12.00 -19.09 -8.81
CA ASP A 34 -10.82 -18.53 -9.49
C ASP A 34 -10.28 -17.26 -8.80
N GLN A 35 -10.84 -16.84 -7.66
CA GLN A 35 -10.34 -15.69 -6.88
C GLN A 35 -10.40 -15.96 -5.39
N VAL A 36 -9.22 -16.06 -4.77
CA VAL A 36 -9.04 -16.30 -3.33
C VAL A 36 -8.52 -15.02 -2.69
N THR A 37 -9.12 -14.64 -1.55
CA THR A 37 -8.80 -13.38 -0.88
C THR A 37 -8.44 -13.60 0.57
N TYR A 38 -7.40 -12.91 1.02
CA TYR A 38 -6.93 -12.92 2.40
C TYR A 38 -6.85 -11.49 2.93
N TYR A 39 -7.31 -11.31 4.15
CA TYR A 39 -7.12 -10.07 4.91
C TYR A 39 -6.26 -10.36 6.13
N ASP A 40 -5.39 -9.43 6.44
CA ASP A 40 -4.52 -9.47 7.61
C ASP A 40 -4.60 -8.14 8.36
N ASP A 41 -4.97 -8.22 9.63
CA ASP A 41 -5.11 -7.06 10.52
C ASP A 41 -3.78 -6.34 10.70
N GLY A 42 -3.85 -5.06 10.98
CA GLY A 42 -2.66 -4.27 11.26
C GLY A 42 -1.85 -4.79 12.45
N VAL A 43 -0.54 -4.59 12.41
CA VAL A 43 0.33 -4.90 13.54
C VAL A 43 -0.19 -4.22 14.80
N GLY A 44 -0.35 -4.98 15.90
CA GLY A 44 -0.83 -4.47 17.19
C GLY A 44 -2.32 -4.15 17.22
N ALA A 45 -3.13 -4.63 16.31
CA ALA A 45 -4.59 -4.44 16.33
C ALA A 45 -5.22 -4.93 17.64
N ASP A 46 -4.70 -6.02 18.21
CA ASP A 46 -5.15 -6.61 19.48
C ASP A 46 -4.47 -6.01 20.72
N ALA A 47 -3.52 -5.08 20.55
CA ALA A 47 -2.73 -4.54 21.64
C ALA A 47 -3.51 -3.46 22.42
N THR A 48 -3.60 -3.62 23.73
CA THR A 48 -4.20 -2.66 24.64
C THR A 48 -3.15 -2.02 25.57
N GLY A 49 -3.28 -0.71 25.87
CA GLY A 49 -2.47 -0.04 26.87
C GLY A 49 -0.97 0.06 26.55
N LEU A 50 -0.11 -0.18 27.55
CA LEU A 50 1.35 -0.02 27.49
C LEU A 50 2.05 -0.95 26.47
N SER A 51 1.42 -2.04 26.04
CA SER A 51 1.99 -2.95 25.03
C SER A 51 2.14 -2.32 23.65
N ARG A 52 1.46 -1.20 23.38
CA ARG A 52 1.62 -0.39 22.16
C ARG A 52 2.98 0.28 22.03
N ILE A 53 3.78 0.33 23.10
CA ILE A 53 5.00 1.16 23.21
C ILE A 53 6.29 0.34 22.99
N LEU A 54 6.21 -0.99 22.99
CA LEU A 54 7.41 -1.83 22.84
C LEU A 54 7.84 -1.92 21.37
N GLU A 55 8.62 -0.94 20.94
CA GLU A 55 9.18 -0.81 19.58
C GLU A 55 9.91 -2.09 19.09
N GLY A 56 10.60 -2.81 19.96
CA GLY A 56 11.33 -4.04 19.61
C GLY A 56 10.43 -5.22 19.20
N ALA A 57 9.20 -5.29 19.71
CA ALA A 57 8.24 -6.32 19.31
C ALA A 57 7.65 -6.04 17.91
N PHE A 58 7.67 -4.78 17.49
CA PHE A 58 7.01 -4.31 16.28
C PHE A 58 7.62 -4.86 15.00
N GLY A 59 8.94 -4.87 14.90
CA GLY A 59 9.64 -5.40 13.74
C GLY A 59 9.49 -6.91 13.60
N GLN A 60 9.48 -7.64 14.72
CA GLN A 60 9.19 -9.08 14.70
C GLN A 60 7.78 -9.36 14.22
N GLN A 61 6.80 -8.54 14.60
CA GLN A 61 5.42 -8.66 14.13
C GLN A 61 5.31 -8.43 12.62
N ILE A 62 6.00 -7.44 12.06
CA ILE A 62 6.03 -7.22 10.59
C ILE A 62 6.63 -8.45 9.89
N LEU A 63 7.74 -8.99 10.38
CA LEU A 63 8.34 -10.21 9.82
C LEU A 63 7.38 -11.39 9.88
N GLN A 64 6.63 -11.54 10.97
CA GLN A 64 5.61 -12.56 11.10
C GLN A 64 4.48 -12.36 10.08
N LYS A 65 3.99 -11.12 9.90
CA LYS A 65 2.97 -10.78 8.89
C LYS A 65 3.42 -11.10 7.46
N ILE A 66 4.70 -10.86 7.14
CA ILE A 66 5.29 -11.23 5.84
C ILE A 66 5.30 -12.77 5.69
N LEU A 67 5.73 -13.50 6.72
CA LEU A 67 5.74 -14.95 6.73
C LEU A 67 4.32 -15.53 6.60
N ASP A 68 3.35 -14.98 7.33
CA ASP A 68 1.95 -15.40 7.29
C ASP A 68 1.34 -15.17 5.90
N GLY A 69 1.61 -14.01 5.30
CA GLY A 69 1.18 -13.69 3.94
C GLY A 69 1.79 -14.64 2.91
N TYR A 70 3.09 -14.89 2.99
CA TYR A 70 3.78 -15.85 2.12
C TYR A 70 3.22 -17.26 2.29
N THR A 71 2.97 -17.68 3.54
CA THR A 71 2.41 -19.00 3.86
C THR A 71 1.01 -19.16 3.24
N LYS A 72 0.14 -18.17 3.41
CA LYS A 72 -1.23 -18.19 2.83
C LYS A 72 -1.19 -18.28 1.31
N ILE A 73 -0.30 -17.52 0.65
CA ILE A 73 -0.14 -17.56 -0.79
C ILE A 73 0.43 -18.92 -1.23
N ALA A 74 1.52 -19.38 -0.61
CA ALA A 74 2.17 -20.65 -0.93
C ALA A 74 1.26 -21.88 -0.76
N HIS A 75 0.27 -21.78 0.15
CA HIS A 75 -0.69 -22.87 0.38
C HIS A 75 -1.64 -23.11 -0.78
N VAL A 76 -1.93 -22.09 -1.59
CA VAL A 76 -2.93 -22.14 -2.68
C VAL A 76 -2.35 -21.88 -4.06
N TYR A 77 -1.10 -21.41 -4.13
CA TYR A 77 -0.46 -21.04 -5.38
C TYR A 77 -0.20 -22.25 -6.29
N GLU A 78 -0.54 -22.10 -7.53
CA GLU A 78 -0.15 -22.99 -8.64
C GLU A 78 0.57 -22.18 -9.72
N ALA A 79 1.48 -22.82 -10.46
CA ALA A 79 2.23 -22.14 -11.51
C ALA A 79 1.29 -21.47 -12.52
N GLY A 80 1.49 -20.16 -12.73
CA GLY A 80 0.66 -19.36 -13.62
C GLY A 80 -0.44 -18.55 -12.91
N ASP A 81 -0.66 -18.74 -11.61
CA ASP A 81 -1.57 -17.91 -10.84
C ASP A 81 -1.08 -16.46 -10.73
N GLU A 82 -2.01 -15.52 -10.63
CA GLU A 82 -1.76 -14.09 -10.54
C GLU A 82 -1.89 -13.60 -9.09
N ILE A 83 -0.87 -12.90 -8.61
CA ILE A 83 -0.80 -12.42 -7.23
C ILE A 83 -1.09 -10.93 -7.19
N PHE A 84 -1.99 -10.51 -6.28
CA PHE A 84 -2.33 -9.13 -6.02
C PHE A 84 -2.10 -8.82 -4.54
N LEU A 85 -1.30 -7.80 -4.26
CA LEU A 85 -0.92 -7.43 -2.90
C LEU A 85 -1.37 -6.00 -2.63
N PHE A 86 -2.14 -5.82 -1.56
CA PHE A 86 -2.59 -4.49 -1.14
C PHE A 86 -2.16 -4.17 0.28
N GLY A 87 -1.95 -2.88 0.55
CA GLY A 87 -1.60 -2.47 1.90
C GLY A 87 -1.72 -0.97 2.16
N PHE A 88 -1.89 -0.62 3.44
CA PHE A 88 -1.90 0.77 3.90
C PHE A 88 -0.86 0.99 4.99
N SER A 89 -0.17 2.16 4.95
CA SER A 89 0.77 2.51 6.02
C SER A 89 1.87 1.46 6.19
N ARG A 90 2.01 0.86 7.38
CA ARG A 90 2.91 -0.25 7.66
C ARG A 90 2.43 -1.58 7.05
N GLY A 91 1.15 -1.73 6.78
CA GLY A 91 0.63 -2.81 5.94
C GLY A 91 1.07 -2.67 4.48
N ALA A 92 1.21 -1.43 3.98
CA ALA A 92 1.83 -1.19 2.68
C ALA A 92 3.30 -1.63 2.66
N TYR A 93 4.02 -1.39 3.75
CA TYR A 93 5.37 -1.92 3.94
C TYR A 93 5.37 -3.46 3.93
N THR A 94 4.45 -4.10 4.65
CA THR A 94 4.30 -5.56 4.66
C THR A 94 4.01 -6.11 3.26
N ALA A 95 3.08 -5.52 2.52
CA ALA A 95 2.73 -5.93 1.16
C ALA A 95 3.93 -5.80 0.19
N ARG A 96 4.67 -4.70 0.25
CA ARG A 96 5.90 -4.48 -0.55
C ARG A 96 7.00 -5.46 -0.17
N SER A 97 7.20 -5.73 1.12
CA SER A 97 8.20 -6.70 1.59
C SER A 97 7.84 -8.13 1.22
N LEU A 98 6.55 -8.49 1.27
CA LEU A 98 6.03 -9.78 0.80
C LEU A 98 6.27 -9.94 -0.71
N ALA A 99 6.01 -8.89 -1.49
CA ALA A 99 6.35 -8.88 -2.92
C ALA A 99 7.85 -9.11 -3.14
N GLY A 100 8.71 -8.45 -2.35
CA GLY A 100 10.16 -8.65 -2.37
C GLY A 100 10.58 -10.09 -2.01
N MET A 101 9.95 -10.71 -1.02
CA MET A 101 10.21 -12.11 -0.65
C MET A 101 9.84 -13.06 -1.79
N ILE A 102 8.66 -12.91 -2.37
CA ILE A 102 8.22 -13.70 -3.52
C ILE A 102 9.17 -13.49 -4.72
N ALA A 103 9.58 -12.25 -4.96
CA ALA A 103 10.47 -11.91 -6.07
C ALA A 103 11.84 -12.59 -5.99
N VAL A 104 12.42 -12.69 -4.80
CA VAL A 104 13.80 -13.21 -4.63
C VAL A 104 13.86 -14.67 -4.24
N CYS A 105 12.77 -15.25 -3.70
CA CYS A 105 12.71 -16.64 -3.29
C CYS A 105 11.85 -17.51 -4.19
N GLY A 106 10.94 -16.91 -4.97
CA GLY A 106 9.91 -17.66 -5.69
C GLY A 106 8.80 -18.16 -4.76
N LEU A 107 7.98 -19.09 -5.30
CA LEU A 107 6.93 -19.80 -4.57
C LEU A 107 7.05 -21.31 -4.85
N PRO A 108 6.68 -22.18 -3.88
CA PRO A 108 6.64 -23.62 -4.12
C PRO A 108 5.53 -23.97 -5.11
N THR A 109 5.83 -24.82 -6.10
CA THR A 109 4.87 -25.27 -7.12
C THR A 109 4.37 -26.71 -6.88
N GLY A 110 4.89 -27.35 -5.85
CA GLY A 110 4.45 -28.68 -5.38
C GLY A 110 3.43 -28.61 -4.24
N PRO A 111 3.07 -29.77 -3.65
CA PRO A 111 2.23 -29.80 -2.45
C PRO A 111 2.79 -28.89 -1.35
N PHE A 112 1.90 -28.22 -0.63
CA PHE A 112 2.29 -27.32 0.46
C PHE A 112 3.20 -28.05 1.48
N ASN A 113 4.32 -27.41 1.80
CA ASN A 113 5.28 -27.87 2.78
C ASN A 113 5.80 -26.69 3.61
N SER A 114 5.58 -26.74 4.93
CA SER A 114 6.01 -25.70 5.86
C SER A 114 7.53 -25.52 5.92
N ASP A 115 8.31 -26.57 5.66
CA ASP A 115 9.78 -26.50 5.65
C ASP A 115 10.26 -25.67 4.46
N CYS A 116 9.57 -25.75 3.34
CA CYS A 116 9.85 -24.93 2.16
C CYS A 116 9.54 -23.44 2.40
N VAL A 117 8.45 -23.15 3.10
CA VAL A 117 8.13 -21.77 3.53
C VAL A 117 9.21 -21.24 4.48
N THR A 118 9.63 -22.05 5.43
CA THR A 118 10.72 -21.72 6.38
C THR A 118 12.03 -21.46 5.65
N ALA A 119 12.38 -22.30 4.68
CA ALA A 119 13.58 -22.15 3.87
C ALA A 119 13.55 -20.83 3.07
N ALA A 120 12.44 -20.53 2.39
CA ALA A 120 12.25 -19.27 1.65
C ALA A 120 12.37 -18.06 2.58
N PHE A 121 11.76 -18.11 3.75
CA PHE A 121 11.83 -17.03 4.73
C PHE A 121 13.25 -16.81 5.28
N ASN A 122 13.98 -17.88 5.57
CA ASN A 122 15.37 -17.80 5.98
C ASN A 122 16.28 -17.26 4.86
N ALA A 123 16.03 -17.64 3.61
CA ALA A 123 16.71 -17.12 2.43
C ALA A 123 16.42 -15.62 2.24
N TYR A 124 15.17 -15.20 2.42
CA TYR A 124 14.76 -13.80 2.37
C TYR A 124 15.50 -12.96 3.41
N ARG A 125 15.57 -13.43 4.66
CA ARG A 125 16.22 -12.74 5.78
C ARG A 125 17.75 -12.74 5.73
N SER A 126 18.34 -13.55 4.88
CA SER A 126 19.81 -13.75 4.82
C SER A 126 20.34 -13.49 3.41
N PRO A 127 20.38 -12.23 2.95
CA PRO A 127 20.82 -11.90 1.58
C PRO A 127 22.20 -12.49 1.22
N ALA A 128 23.15 -12.45 2.15
CA ALA A 128 24.49 -12.99 1.94
C ALA A 128 24.53 -14.51 1.75
N ASN A 129 23.58 -15.25 2.35
CA ASN A 129 23.51 -16.70 2.31
C ASN A 129 22.36 -17.22 1.45
N ARG A 130 21.57 -16.32 0.84
CA ARG A 130 20.35 -16.66 0.09
C ARG A 130 20.57 -17.76 -0.92
N ALA A 131 21.56 -17.61 -1.80
CA ALA A 131 21.85 -18.57 -2.85
C ALA A 131 22.13 -19.97 -2.28
N ALA A 132 22.91 -20.06 -1.19
CA ALA A 132 23.21 -21.34 -0.54
C ALA A 132 21.97 -21.97 0.12
N ILE A 133 21.14 -21.17 0.79
CA ILE A 133 19.89 -21.65 1.41
C ILE A 133 18.95 -22.18 0.35
N LEU A 134 18.73 -21.46 -0.74
CA LEU A 134 17.85 -21.89 -1.84
C LEU A 134 18.38 -23.14 -2.54
N ALA A 135 19.70 -23.24 -2.77
CA ALA A 135 20.32 -24.43 -3.33
C ALA A 135 20.13 -25.68 -2.45
N ASN A 136 20.28 -25.52 -1.12
CA ASN A 136 20.04 -26.60 -0.15
C ASN A 136 18.55 -26.98 -0.03
N SER A 137 17.65 -26.13 -0.51
CA SER A 137 16.21 -26.34 -0.51
C SER A 137 15.64 -26.64 -1.90
N ALA A 138 16.46 -27.14 -2.81
CA ALA A 138 16.07 -27.43 -4.20
C ALA A 138 14.85 -28.39 -4.31
N SER A 139 14.67 -29.29 -3.33
CA SER A 139 13.50 -30.18 -3.27
C SER A 139 12.18 -29.45 -3.04
N CYS A 140 12.22 -28.16 -2.64
CA CYS A 140 11.05 -27.34 -2.45
C CYS A 140 10.40 -26.85 -3.77
N GLY A 141 11.09 -26.97 -4.91
CA GLY A 141 10.56 -26.52 -6.18
C GLY A 141 10.13 -25.06 -6.17
N LEU A 142 10.97 -24.18 -5.57
CA LEU A 142 10.71 -22.76 -5.53
C LEU A 142 10.94 -22.16 -6.93
N GLU A 143 9.87 -21.73 -7.56
CA GLU A 143 9.88 -21.19 -8.92
C GLU A 143 9.53 -19.70 -8.95
N PRO A 144 10.06 -18.93 -9.90
CA PRO A 144 9.69 -17.53 -10.07
C PRO A 144 8.18 -17.39 -10.25
N ALA A 145 7.58 -16.47 -9.49
CA ALA A 145 6.16 -16.15 -9.56
C ALA A 145 5.93 -14.74 -10.09
N THR A 146 4.84 -14.53 -10.80
CA THR A 146 4.43 -13.21 -11.29
C THR A 146 3.50 -12.54 -10.27
N ILE A 147 3.81 -11.29 -9.93
CA ILE A 147 2.94 -10.43 -9.14
C ILE A 147 2.25 -9.47 -10.12
N ALA A 148 0.95 -9.68 -10.31
CA ALA A 148 0.16 -8.88 -11.24
C ALA A 148 0.04 -7.42 -10.77
N MET A 149 -0.12 -7.21 -9.45
CA MET A 149 -0.27 -5.88 -8.88
C MET A 149 0.25 -5.78 -7.44
N VAL A 150 0.92 -4.67 -7.15
CA VAL A 150 1.14 -4.16 -5.78
C VAL A 150 0.44 -2.81 -5.69
N GLY A 151 -0.65 -2.73 -4.95
CA GLY A 151 -1.45 -1.52 -4.74
C GLY A 151 -1.37 -1.04 -3.30
N VAL A 152 -0.80 0.14 -3.06
CA VAL A 152 -0.57 0.60 -1.69
C VAL A 152 -1.06 2.04 -1.45
N TRP A 153 -1.50 2.28 -0.21
CA TRP A 153 -1.81 3.61 0.28
C TRP A 153 -0.74 4.07 1.25
N ASP A 154 -0.10 5.16 0.91
CA ASP A 154 0.79 5.96 1.74
C ASP A 154 1.75 5.14 2.59
N THR A 155 2.66 4.44 1.91
CA THR A 155 3.68 3.60 2.56
C THR A 155 4.53 4.44 3.50
N VAL A 156 4.51 4.12 4.78
CA VAL A 156 5.39 4.69 5.80
C VAL A 156 6.14 3.57 6.52
N GLY A 157 7.39 3.76 6.83
CA GLY A 157 8.07 2.66 7.50
C GLY A 157 9.57 2.73 7.70
N SER A 158 10.26 3.71 7.12
CA SER A 158 11.72 3.67 7.12
C SER A 158 12.39 4.28 8.36
N LEU A 159 11.79 5.22 9.07
CA LEU A 159 12.45 5.95 10.17
C LEU A 159 12.32 5.29 11.56
N GLY A 160 11.40 4.37 11.76
CA GLY A 160 11.25 3.66 13.03
C GLY A 160 11.86 2.24 13.03
N ILE A 161 11.95 1.59 11.89
CA ILE A 161 12.36 0.19 11.80
C ILE A 161 13.87 -0.02 11.95
N PRO A 162 14.76 0.80 11.35
CA PRO A 162 16.21 0.63 11.53
C PRO A 162 16.70 0.82 12.97
N ALA A 163 16.09 1.71 13.74
CA ALA A 163 16.44 1.96 15.13
C ALA A 163 15.94 0.85 16.08
N ILE A 164 14.80 0.23 15.74
CA ILE A 164 14.14 -0.84 16.52
C ILE A 164 14.94 -2.13 16.49
N PHE A 165 15.68 -2.41 15.43
CA PHE A 165 16.46 -3.65 15.30
C PHE A 165 17.86 -3.57 15.92
N GLY A 166 18.15 -2.61 16.79
CA GLY A 166 19.37 -2.57 17.58
C GLY A 166 20.66 -2.60 16.74
N GLY A 167 20.68 -1.94 15.59
CA GLY A 167 21.81 -1.97 14.66
C GLY A 167 21.93 -3.27 13.86
N VAL A 168 20.94 -4.15 13.90
CA VAL A 168 20.87 -5.29 12.99
C VAL A 168 20.62 -4.74 11.59
N ASP A 169 21.64 -4.84 10.79
CA ASP A 169 21.86 -4.39 9.44
C ASP A 169 20.61 -3.88 8.71
N ASN A 170 20.60 -2.61 8.29
CA ASN A 170 19.74 -2.07 7.25
C ASN A 170 19.61 -2.97 6.00
N LYS A 171 20.48 -3.95 5.87
CA LYS A 171 20.51 -4.96 4.82
C LYS A 171 19.40 -6.01 4.94
N ILE A 172 18.82 -6.27 6.13
CA ILE A 172 17.69 -7.20 6.28
C ILE A 172 16.41 -6.53 5.81
N PHE A 173 16.27 -5.22 6.00
CA PHE A 173 15.16 -4.40 5.52
C PHE A 173 15.52 -3.52 4.32
N GLY A 174 16.73 -3.65 3.80
CA GLY A 174 17.18 -3.05 2.54
C GLY A 174 16.37 -3.52 1.32
N PHE A 175 15.43 -4.45 1.53
CA PHE A 175 14.38 -4.83 0.59
C PHE A 175 13.16 -3.90 0.58
N LEU A 176 13.14 -2.83 1.33
CA LEU A 176 12.55 -1.60 0.83
C LEU A 176 13.44 -1.12 -0.31
N ASP A 177 13.73 -2.06 -1.19
CA ASP A 177 14.27 -1.70 -2.46
C ASP A 177 13.21 -0.77 -3.06
N THR A 178 13.57 0.48 -3.14
CA THR A 178 12.80 1.47 -3.88
C THR A 178 12.81 1.10 -5.37
N THR A 179 13.50 0.02 -5.73
CA THR A 179 13.58 -0.59 -7.06
C THR A 179 12.50 -1.67 -7.20
N LEU A 180 11.62 -1.53 -8.18
CA LEU A 180 10.59 -2.52 -8.43
C LEU A 180 11.19 -3.75 -9.15
N HIS A 181 11.05 -4.94 -8.56
CA HIS A 181 11.55 -6.17 -9.17
C HIS A 181 10.76 -6.51 -10.45
N PRO A 182 11.40 -7.03 -11.54
CA PRO A 182 10.75 -7.30 -12.84
C PRO A 182 9.56 -8.27 -12.80
N CYS A 183 9.45 -9.12 -11.76
CA CYS A 183 8.28 -10.00 -11.62
C CYS A 183 7.00 -9.25 -11.19
N ILE A 184 7.11 -8.03 -10.69
CA ILE A 184 5.97 -7.17 -10.34
C ILE A 184 5.59 -6.40 -11.61
N LYS A 185 4.40 -6.63 -12.12
CA LYS A 185 3.96 -6.03 -13.40
C LYS A 185 3.41 -4.63 -13.23
N ASN A 186 2.63 -4.42 -12.18
CA ASN A 186 2.00 -3.13 -11.92
C ASN A 186 2.17 -2.73 -10.46
N ALA A 187 2.60 -1.50 -10.22
CA ALA A 187 2.77 -0.92 -8.90
C ALA A 187 2.05 0.41 -8.82
N TYR A 188 1.11 0.53 -7.89
CA TYR A 188 0.29 1.72 -7.69
C TYR A 188 0.40 2.20 -6.25
N GLN A 189 0.68 3.48 -6.07
CA GLN A 189 0.73 4.10 -4.74
C GLN A 189 -0.05 5.40 -4.69
N ALA A 190 -1.07 5.46 -3.83
CA ALA A 190 -1.73 6.70 -3.46
C ALA A 190 -0.97 7.36 -2.30
N LEU A 191 -0.59 8.62 -2.44
CA LEU A 191 0.26 9.37 -1.52
C LEU A 191 -0.49 10.53 -0.88
N ALA A 192 -0.30 10.74 0.43
CA ALA A 192 -0.88 11.83 1.18
C ALA A 192 -0.05 13.10 1.03
N LEU A 193 -0.62 14.13 0.39
CA LEU A 193 0.07 15.39 0.13
C LEU A 193 0.23 16.25 1.40
N ASP A 194 -0.77 16.21 2.27
CA ASP A 194 -0.88 17.14 3.42
C ASP A 194 -0.41 16.51 4.75
N GLU A 195 0.23 15.33 4.71
CA GLU A 195 0.82 14.74 5.91
C GLU A 195 2.08 15.50 6.34
N LYS A 196 2.07 16.00 7.60
CA LYS A 196 3.13 16.87 8.14
C LYS A 196 3.97 16.23 9.25
N ARG A 197 3.58 15.07 9.76
CA ARG A 197 4.30 14.38 10.83
C ARG A 197 5.65 13.87 10.32
N ALA A 198 6.74 14.25 10.99
CA ALA A 198 8.10 13.89 10.60
C ALA A 198 8.35 12.37 10.61
N GLN A 199 7.63 11.63 11.45
CA GLN A 199 7.67 10.17 11.57
C GLN A 199 6.88 9.43 10.47
N PHE A 200 6.19 10.15 9.60
CA PHE A 200 5.42 9.60 8.47
C PHE A 200 5.97 10.02 7.09
N PRO A 201 7.27 9.85 6.82
CA PRO A 201 7.80 10.15 5.49
C PRO A 201 7.23 9.16 4.48
N ALA A 202 6.84 9.66 3.33
CA ALA A 202 6.39 8.80 2.23
C ALA A 202 7.57 7.99 1.67
N THR A 203 7.37 6.69 1.46
CA THR A 203 8.36 5.80 0.85
C THR A 203 7.95 5.48 -0.58
N LEU A 204 8.55 6.17 -1.55
CA LEU A 204 8.28 6.01 -2.97
C LEU A 204 9.05 4.82 -3.56
N TRP A 205 8.62 4.32 -4.71
CA TRP A 205 9.51 3.61 -5.63
C TRP A 205 10.36 4.64 -6.37
N SER A 206 11.65 4.40 -6.45
CA SER A 206 12.63 5.33 -7.07
C SER A 206 13.17 4.85 -8.41
N SER A 207 12.90 3.58 -8.78
CA SER A 207 13.30 3.05 -10.08
C SER A 207 12.35 3.48 -11.19
N ALA A 208 12.89 3.72 -12.38
CA ALA A 208 12.08 3.76 -13.57
C ALA A 208 11.48 2.37 -13.86
N PRO A 209 10.25 2.27 -14.42
CA PRO A 209 9.69 0.99 -14.83
C PRO A 209 10.53 0.35 -15.93
N THR A 210 10.73 -0.97 -15.84
CA THR A 210 11.32 -1.76 -16.92
C THR A 210 10.26 -2.14 -17.96
N ALA A 211 10.68 -2.69 -19.10
CA ALA A 211 9.75 -3.11 -20.15
C ALA A 211 8.64 -4.03 -19.60
N GLY A 212 7.39 -3.67 -19.82
CA GLY A 212 6.23 -4.42 -19.35
C GLY A 212 5.86 -4.18 -17.87
N GLN A 213 6.46 -3.18 -17.23
CA GLN A 213 6.07 -2.72 -15.90
C GLN A 213 5.34 -1.38 -15.96
N THR A 214 4.40 -1.18 -15.04
CA THR A 214 3.76 0.12 -14.76
C THR A 214 4.09 0.51 -13.34
N ILE A 215 4.52 1.78 -13.13
CA ILE A 215 4.65 2.40 -11.81
C ILE A 215 3.89 3.71 -11.86
N GLU A 216 2.84 3.84 -11.04
CA GLU A 216 2.12 5.10 -10.85
C GLU A 216 2.11 5.44 -9.36
N GLN A 217 2.51 6.66 -9.04
CA GLN A 217 2.58 7.17 -7.66
C GLN A 217 1.92 8.54 -7.60
N ALA A 218 0.63 8.55 -7.31
CA ALA A 218 -0.19 9.74 -7.40
C ALA A 218 -0.39 10.41 -6.03
N TRP A 219 -0.21 11.73 -5.97
CA TRP A 219 -0.44 12.56 -4.80
C TRP A 219 -1.88 13.03 -4.73
N PHE A 220 -2.51 12.81 -3.58
CA PHE A 220 -3.88 13.20 -3.30
C PHE A 220 -3.91 14.21 -2.15
N SER A 221 -4.90 15.11 -2.15
CA SER A 221 -5.15 16.00 -1.01
C SER A 221 -5.55 15.20 0.23
N GLY A 222 -5.06 15.62 1.37
CA GLY A 222 -5.33 15.01 2.66
C GLY A 222 -4.10 14.47 3.37
N CYS A 223 -4.25 14.19 4.67
CA CYS A 223 -3.25 13.54 5.49
C CYS A 223 -3.26 12.01 5.28
N HIS A 224 -2.39 11.30 6.01
CA HIS A 224 -2.25 9.84 5.96
C HIS A 224 -3.58 9.07 6.01
N GLY A 225 -4.45 9.42 6.96
CA GLY A 225 -5.75 8.78 7.12
C GLY A 225 -6.80 9.24 6.11
N ASP A 226 -6.65 10.45 5.52
CA ASP A 226 -7.53 10.91 4.44
C ASP A 226 -7.24 10.21 3.12
N VAL A 227 -6.05 9.61 2.98
CA VAL A 227 -5.66 8.82 1.81
C VAL A 227 -5.92 7.33 2.05
N GLY A 228 -5.55 6.79 3.21
CA GLY A 228 -5.68 5.36 3.52
C GLY A 228 -6.98 4.94 4.19
N GLY A 229 -7.82 5.88 4.61
CA GLY A 229 -9.00 5.60 5.42
C GLY A 229 -8.66 5.28 6.88
N GLY A 230 -9.61 4.74 7.61
CA GLY A 230 -9.38 4.29 9.00
C GLY A 230 -9.43 5.38 10.06
N THR A 231 -9.67 6.62 9.69
CA THR A 231 -9.91 7.69 10.66
C THR A 231 -11.34 7.59 11.17
N ALA A 232 -11.48 7.16 12.42
CA ALA A 232 -12.76 7.09 13.10
C ALA A 232 -13.34 8.49 13.30
N LEU A 233 -14.13 8.94 12.33
CA LEU A 233 -15.19 9.91 12.62
C LEU A 233 -16.47 9.12 12.71
N GLY A 234 -17.08 9.17 13.88
CA GLY A 234 -18.23 8.39 14.26
C GLY A 234 -19.30 8.27 13.19
N GLY A 235 -19.80 7.05 13.02
CA GLY A 235 -21.09 6.72 12.47
C GLY A 235 -21.33 7.10 11.00
N GLY A 236 -21.46 6.11 10.14
CA GLY A 236 -22.34 6.16 8.98
C GLY A 236 -22.18 7.32 8.02
N VAL A 237 -20.93 7.55 7.52
CA VAL A 237 -20.77 8.45 6.38
C VAL A 237 -21.01 7.66 5.10
N ASP A 238 -21.83 8.21 4.23
CA ASP A 238 -22.17 7.61 2.94
C ASP A 238 -20.88 7.37 2.11
N ALA A 239 -20.85 6.25 1.41
CA ALA A 239 -19.77 5.93 0.48
C ALA A 239 -19.68 7.00 -0.62
N GLY A 240 -18.47 7.35 -1.03
CA GLY A 240 -18.23 8.31 -2.11
C GLY A 240 -18.21 9.78 -1.66
N THR A 241 -18.17 10.08 -0.36
CA THR A 241 -18.26 11.45 0.16
C THR A 241 -16.97 11.96 0.84
N ARG A 242 -15.93 11.15 0.95
CA ARG A 242 -14.68 11.48 1.66
C ARG A 242 -13.47 11.48 0.75
N LEU A 243 -12.40 12.18 1.14
CA LEU A 243 -11.14 12.19 0.41
C LEU A 243 -10.57 10.77 0.21
N CYS A 244 -10.64 9.90 1.22
CA CYS A 244 -10.20 8.51 1.11
C CYS A 244 -11.02 7.68 0.10
N ASP A 245 -12.22 8.09 -0.24
CA ASP A 245 -13.05 7.42 -1.24
C ASP A 245 -12.47 7.61 -2.65
N ILE A 246 -11.91 8.80 -2.94
CA ILE A 246 -11.25 9.10 -4.22
C ILE A 246 -10.07 8.14 -4.44
N THR A 247 -9.25 7.93 -3.42
CA THR A 247 -8.09 7.03 -3.50
C THR A 247 -8.49 5.56 -3.54
N LEU A 248 -9.60 5.19 -2.87
CA LEU A 248 -10.18 3.85 -2.98
C LEU A 248 -10.69 3.60 -4.40
N GLY A 249 -11.47 4.52 -4.96
CA GLY A 249 -11.98 4.41 -6.33
C GLY A 249 -10.85 4.30 -7.36
N TRP A 250 -9.79 5.10 -7.20
CA TRP A 250 -8.60 5.00 -8.04
C TRP A 250 -7.98 3.60 -7.98
N MET A 251 -7.76 3.04 -6.80
CA MET A 251 -7.17 1.72 -6.63
C MET A 251 -8.08 0.60 -7.14
N LEU A 252 -9.40 0.69 -6.89
CA LEU A 252 -10.39 -0.27 -7.40
C LEU A 252 -10.40 -0.28 -8.93
N SER A 253 -10.33 0.88 -9.58
CA SER A 253 -10.28 0.97 -11.05
C SER A 253 -9.03 0.29 -11.63
N LYS A 254 -7.86 0.49 -10.99
CA LYS A 254 -6.61 -0.18 -11.40
C LYS A 254 -6.70 -1.68 -11.22
N ALA A 255 -7.21 -2.13 -10.08
CA ALA A 255 -7.38 -3.56 -9.77
C ALA A 255 -8.36 -4.24 -10.74
N GLN A 256 -9.49 -3.60 -11.04
CA GLN A 256 -10.46 -4.09 -12.00
C GLN A 256 -9.88 -4.19 -13.43
N ALA A 257 -9.14 -3.17 -13.85
CA ALA A 257 -8.48 -3.16 -15.17
C ALA A 257 -7.48 -4.32 -15.35
N LEU A 258 -6.92 -4.81 -14.23
CA LEU A 258 -6.02 -5.97 -14.19
C LEU A 258 -6.77 -7.30 -13.92
N GLY A 259 -8.09 -7.29 -13.96
CA GLY A 259 -8.91 -8.50 -13.94
C GLY A 259 -9.38 -8.95 -12.56
N LEU A 260 -9.19 -8.17 -11.47
CA LEU A 260 -9.82 -8.53 -10.21
C LEU A 260 -11.35 -8.46 -10.30
N ILE A 261 -12.00 -9.46 -9.73
CA ILE A 261 -13.47 -9.55 -9.67
C ILE A 261 -13.92 -8.75 -8.44
N ILE A 262 -14.52 -7.61 -8.70
CA ILE A 262 -15.02 -6.68 -7.69
C ILE A 262 -16.54 -6.60 -7.83
N ASP A 263 -17.23 -6.49 -6.71
CA ASP A 263 -18.69 -6.31 -6.70
C ASP A 263 -19.08 -5.07 -7.53
N PRO A 264 -19.88 -5.23 -8.60
CA PRO A 264 -20.28 -4.11 -9.45
C PRO A 264 -21.03 -3.00 -8.71
N ALA A 265 -21.78 -3.35 -7.65
CA ALA A 265 -22.50 -2.36 -6.85
C ALA A 265 -21.52 -1.49 -6.03
N VAL A 266 -20.41 -2.07 -5.59
CA VAL A 266 -19.35 -1.31 -4.92
C VAL A 266 -18.59 -0.44 -5.93
N LEU A 267 -18.22 -0.99 -7.07
CA LEU A 267 -17.54 -0.21 -8.13
C LEU A 267 -18.36 1.03 -8.53
N ALA A 268 -19.67 0.87 -8.67
CA ALA A 268 -20.58 1.96 -9.04
C ALA A 268 -20.54 3.14 -8.03
N GLN A 269 -20.24 2.86 -6.75
CA GLN A 269 -20.15 3.89 -5.70
C GLN A 269 -18.83 4.69 -5.76
N TYR A 270 -17.77 4.12 -6.37
CA TYR A 270 -16.42 4.69 -6.34
C TYR A 270 -15.83 4.97 -7.73
N ASN A 271 -16.64 4.90 -8.80
CA ASN A 271 -16.16 5.14 -10.16
C ASN A 271 -16.27 6.61 -10.60
N HIS A 272 -16.97 7.42 -9.85
CA HIS A 272 -17.20 8.83 -10.18
C HIS A 272 -17.42 9.66 -8.91
N PHE A 273 -16.68 10.76 -8.79
CA PHE A 273 -16.76 11.65 -7.64
C PHE A 273 -17.14 13.06 -8.10
N PRO A 274 -18.17 13.68 -7.51
CA PRO A 274 -18.45 15.08 -7.70
C PRO A 274 -17.37 15.95 -7.03
N ALA A 275 -17.21 17.19 -7.47
CA ALA A 275 -16.15 18.08 -7.02
C ALA A 275 -16.18 18.38 -5.50
N GLU A 276 -17.36 18.33 -4.90
CA GLU A 276 -17.57 18.51 -3.46
C GLU A 276 -16.75 17.52 -2.62
N VAL A 277 -16.56 16.28 -3.12
CA VAL A 277 -15.75 15.27 -2.43
C VAL A 277 -14.28 15.72 -2.32
N ALA A 278 -13.77 16.39 -3.33
CA ALA A 278 -12.41 16.98 -3.28
C ALA A 278 -12.30 18.11 -2.24
N LEU A 279 -13.42 18.69 -1.81
CA LEU A 279 -13.48 19.76 -0.83
C LEU A 279 -13.76 19.27 0.60
N ASP A 280 -13.94 17.96 0.80
CA ASP A 280 -14.12 17.38 2.14
C ASP A 280 -12.96 17.79 3.08
N LEU A 281 -13.23 17.80 4.38
CA LEU A 281 -12.30 18.25 5.40
C LEU A 281 -10.99 17.45 5.37
N ILE A 282 -9.86 18.16 5.25
CA ILE A 282 -8.55 17.58 5.56
C ILE A 282 -8.42 17.52 7.08
N ARG A 283 -8.18 16.32 7.60
CA ARG A 283 -8.00 16.09 9.03
C ARG A 283 -6.58 16.46 9.43
N GLU A 284 -6.43 17.49 10.26
CA GLU A 284 -5.12 17.82 10.82
C GLU A 284 -4.76 16.77 11.88
N THR A 285 -3.80 15.91 11.57
CA THR A 285 -3.30 14.86 12.47
C THR A 285 -1.99 15.24 13.13
N TRP A 286 -1.33 16.29 12.65
CA TRP A 286 -0.12 16.82 13.25
C TRP A 286 -0.46 17.62 14.54
N THR A 287 0.36 17.40 15.54
CA THR A 287 0.32 18.14 16.83
C THR A 287 1.71 18.63 17.20
N ALA A 288 1.82 19.56 18.14
CA ALA A 288 3.12 20.03 18.62
C ALA A 288 3.99 18.91 19.24
N ALA A 289 3.38 17.82 19.69
CA ALA A 289 4.09 16.63 20.19
C ALA A 289 4.83 15.87 19.09
N ASP A 290 4.44 16.05 17.82
CA ASP A 290 5.11 15.44 16.64
C ASP A 290 6.39 16.17 16.23
N GLY A 291 6.76 17.24 16.92
CA GLY A 291 7.86 18.11 16.56
C GLY A 291 7.50 19.08 15.43
N PRO A 292 8.48 19.75 14.81
CA PRO A 292 8.22 20.69 13.72
C PRO A 292 7.54 20.01 12.54
N PRO A 293 6.52 20.64 11.91
CA PRO A 293 5.85 20.06 10.74
C PRO A 293 6.85 19.92 9.59
N ARG A 294 6.78 18.79 8.90
CA ARG A 294 7.66 18.47 7.78
C ARG A 294 6.84 18.23 6.52
N LEU A 295 6.99 19.13 5.55
CA LEU A 295 6.39 18.97 4.25
C LEU A 295 7.03 17.79 3.49
N ARG A 296 6.23 17.05 2.75
CA ARG A 296 6.69 15.98 1.87
C ARG A 296 7.24 16.56 0.57
N PRO A 297 8.43 16.14 0.12
CA PRO A 297 8.96 16.62 -1.15
C PRO A 297 8.17 16.02 -2.33
N VAL A 298 7.60 16.87 -3.17
CA VAL A 298 6.99 16.48 -4.44
C VAL A 298 7.84 17.05 -5.55
N THR A 299 8.35 16.19 -6.42
CA THR A 299 9.27 16.59 -7.50
C THR A 299 8.50 16.94 -8.76
N ALA A 300 9.10 17.75 -9.63
CA ALA A 300 8.59 17.99 -10.98
C ALA A 300 8.40 16.67 -11.74
N GLY A 301 7.35 16.57 -12.52
CA GLY A 301 6.94 15.35 -13.22
C GLY A 301 6.11 14.38 -12.37
N ALA A 302 5.87 14.67 -11.09
CA ALA A 302 5.02 13.83 -10.25
C ALA A 302 3.57 13.82 -10.74
N GLU A 303 2.91 12.70 -10.50
CA GLU A 303 1.47 12.55 -10.73
C GLU A 303 0.69 13.12 -9.56
N VAL A 304 -0.27 14.00 -9.85
CA VAL A 304 -1.12 14.67 -8.86
C VAL A 304 -2.58 14.47 -9.25
N SER A 305 -3.41 14.07 -8.29
CA SER A 305 -4.85 13.93 -8.51
C SER A 305 -5.48 15.30 -8.83
N ASN A 306 -6.43 15.33 -9.76
CA ASN A 306 -7.20 16.55 -10.05
C ASN A 306 -8.05 17.00 -8.84
N SER A 307 -8.25 16.17 -7.82
CA SER A 307 -8.84 16.58 -6.55
C SER A 307 -8.06 17.72 -5.88
N VAL A 308 -6.72 17.73 -6.05
CA VAL A 308 -5.85 18.82 -5.57
C VAL A 308 -6.09 20.09 -6.36
N ALA A 309 -6.18 20.00 -7.70
CA ALA A 309 -6.45 21.17 -8.57
C ALA A 309 -7.82 21.78 -8.27
N ILE A 310 -8.85 20.96 -8.08
CA ILE A 310 -10.20 21.39 -7.70
C ILE A 310 -10.15 22.10 -6.34
N ARG A 311 -9.44 21.53 -5.38
CA ARG A 311 -9.29 22.12 -4.05
C ARG A 311 -8.57 23.47 -4.08
N LEU A 312 -7.51 23.63 -4.88
CA LEU A 312 -6.82 24.91 -5.09
C LEU A 312 -7.75 25.98 -5.67
N LYS A 313 -8.64 25.58 -6.57
CA LYS A 313 -9.58 26.50 -7.24
C LYS A 313 -10.70 26.97 -6.31
N TYR A 314 -11.24 26.10 -5.46
CA TYR A 314 -12.47 26.38 -4.72
C TYR A 314 -12.26 26.56 -3.20
N ALA A 315 -11.19 26.03 -2.61
CA ALA A 315 -10.84 26.23 -1.21
C ALA A 315 -9.76 27.31 -1.08
N LEU A 316 -10.16 28.57 -1.00
CA LEU A 316 -9.29 29.76 -1.08
C LEU A 316 -8.13 29.80 -0.06
N THR A 317 -8.24 29.05 1.03
CA THR A 317 -7.19 28.95 2.07
C THR A 317 -6.29 27.73 1.90
N TYR A 318 -6.55 26.88 0.92
CA TYR A 318 -5.75 25.68 0.69
C TYR A 318 -4.49 26.01 -0.11
N LEU A 319 -3.35 25.87 0.54
CA LEU A 319 -2.03 26.09 -0.08
C LEU A 319 -1.11 24.94 0.35
N PRO A 320 -1.03 23.85 -0.43
CA PRO A 320 -0.13 22.75 -0.12
C PRO A 320 1.32 23.21 -0.34
N GLY A 321 2.06 23.36 0.76
CA GLY A 321 3.44 23.86 0.73
C GLY A 321 4.43 22.92 0.00
N SER A 322 3.99 21.73 -0.36
CA SER A 322 4.78 20.72 -1.08
C SER A 322 4.74 20.86 -2.60
N LEU A 323 3.84 21.68 -3.14
CA LEU A 323 3.64 21.85 -4.59
C LEU A 323 3.97 23.26 -5.04
N THR A 324 4.42 23.37 -6.29
CA THR A 324 4.52 24.64 -6.98
C THR A 324 3.13 25.05 -7.47
N VAL A 325 2.63 26.16 -6.93
CA VAL A 325 1.32 26.74 -7.29
C VAL A 325 1.52 28.10 -7.91
N GLN A 326 0.93 28.33 -9.09
CA GLN A 326 0.99 29.62 -9.80
C GLN A 326 -0.43 30.18 -9.93
N SER A 327 -0.66 31.36 -9.37
CA SER A 327 -1.95 32.06 -9.45
C SER A 327 -3.16 31.19 -9.02
N GLY A 328 -2.98 30.33 -8.00
CA GLY A 328 -4.04 29.42 -7.50
C GLY A 328 -4.26 28.16 -8.33
N THR A 329 -3.39 27.86 -9.29
CA THR A 329 -3.42 26.62 -10.08
C THR A 329 -2.14 25.82 -9.92
N LEU A 330 -2.22 24.49 -10.13
CA LEU A 330 -1.03 23.65 -10.20
C LEU A 330 -0.14 24.07 -11.37
N SER A 331 1.17 24.04 -11.17
CA SER A 331 2.14 24.24 -12.25
C SER A 331 2.04 23.14 -13.30
N ASP A 332 2.30 23.46 -14.57
CA ASP A 332 2.32 22.51 -15.69
C ASP A 332 3.42 21.46 -15.58
N GLU A 333 4.29 21.55 -14.55
CA GLU A 333 5.30 20.55 -14.27
C GLU A 333 4.73 19.22 -13.72
N TYR A 334 3.44 19.18 -13.32
CA TYR A 334 2.79 17.98 -12.77
C TYR A 334 1.88 17.31 -13.79
N SER A 335 1.85 15.95 -13.77
CA SER A 335 0.89 15.16 -14.54
C SER A 335 -0.40 14.98 -13.74
N ILE A 336 -1.56 15.17 -14.37
CA ILE A 336 -2.85 15.15 -13.70
C ILE A 336 -3.51 13.77 -13.83
N VAL A 337 -3.85 13.17 -12.69
CA VAL A 337 -4.68 11.97 -12.59
C VAL A 337 -6.13 12.39 -12.36
N ASN A 338 -7.01 12.13 -13.33
CA ASN A 338 -8.40 12.54 -13.27
C ASN A 338 -9.26 11.51 -12.55
N MET A 339 -9.84 11.89 -11.40
CA MET A 339 -10.72 11.08 -10.56
C MET A 339 -12.03 11.78 -10.21
N VAL A 340 -12.07 13.10 -10.31
CA VAL A 340 -13.17 13.94 -9.86
C VAL A 340 -13.72 14.73 -11.03
N SER A 341 -15.04 14.84 -11.15
CA SER A 341 -15.70 15.63 -12.18
C SER A 341 -15.98 17.04 -11.69
N GLU A 342 -15.61 18.04 -12.48
CA GLU A 342 -15.94 19.45 -12.22
C GLU A 342 -17.36 19.85 -12.67
N SER A 343 -18.15 18.96 -13.27
CA SER A 343 -19.42 19.31 -13.90
C SER A 343 -20.56 19.72 -12.95
N ALA A 344 -20.28 19.89 -11.66
CA ALA A 344 -21.29 20.17 -10.63
C ALA A 344 -21.21 21.58 -9.99
N PHE A 345 -20.37 22.51 -10.49
CA PHE A 345 -20.30 23.91 -10.01
C PHE A 345 -20.83 24.89 -11.03
#